data_c0fbf7123d93bb5f688939571c89935b
#
_entry.id   c0fbf7123d93bb5f688939571c89935b
#
_cell.length_a   1.000
_cell.length_b   1.000
_cell.length_c   1.000
_cell.angle_alpha   90.00
_cell.angle_beta   90.00
_cell.angle_gamma   90.00
#
_symmetry.space_group_name_H-M   'P 1'
#
loop_
_entity.id
_entity.type
_entity.pdbx_description
1 polymer ?
#
loop_
_entity_poly.entity_id
_entity_poly.type
_entity_poly.pdbx_seq_one_letter_code
_entity_poly.pdbx_strand_id
1 'polypeptide(L)'
;MHLAAACTSGKLLPNMERMEPFNVIYQTAEDGLGDTVKPRLIEAGADLDRVLVIDDSDVQQTLSDERIEKAIIENNARLVIIDPIQAYLGADVDMNRANEVRPIFMRLGQVAQRTGCAILLIGHLNKAAGMQSLQRGLGSIDITADEMLSGIEPQRETKTQQAKDLICALLAGGKQVLSEDIDKAALERGIPGRTVRDAKRELGDALKSKTVEGRKKVFWME
;
A
#
# COMPACT_ATOMS: atom_id res chain seq x y z
N MET A 1 -6.69 18.27 0.30
CA MET A 1 -6.79 19.61 0.90
C MET A 1 -7.62 19.65 2.19
N HIS A 2 -8.83 19.07 2.27
CA HIS A 2 -9.65 19.07 3.51
C HIS A 2 -8.94 18.48 4.73
N LEU A 3 -8.11 17.44 4.56
CA LEU A 3 -7.30 16.90 5.65
C LEU A 3 -6.27 17.92 6.16
N ALA A 4 -5.55 18.58 5.24
CA ALA A 4 -4.60 19.64 5.62
C ALA A 4 -5.32 20.78 6.35
N ALA A 5 -6.48 21.20 5.86
CA ALA A 5 -7.29 22.23 6.50
C ALA A 5 -7.75 21.82 7.91
N ALA A 6 -8.20 20.59 8.09
CA ALA A 6 -8.60 20.10 9.41
C ALA A 6 -7.42 20.05 10.39
N CYS A 7 -6.24 19.57 9.94
CA CYS A 7 -5.03 19.49 10.76
C CYS A 7 -4.50 20.88 11.16
N THR A 8 -4.51 21.85 10.25
CA THR A 8 -4.00 23.19 10.50
C THR A 8 -4.93 24.05 11.34
N SER A 9 -6.24 23.83 11.26
CA SER A 9 -7.26 24.59 12.00
C SER A 9 -7.81 23.89 13.24
N GLY A 10 -7.36 22.65 13.53
CA GLY A 10 -7.88 21.85 14.66
C GLY A 10 -9.33 21.42 14.50
N LYS A 11 -9.84 21.33 13.26
CA LYS A 11 -11.19 20.84 12.99
C LYS A 11 -11.28 19.34 13.26
N LEU A 12 -12.46 18.93 13.73
CA LEU A 12 -12.74 17.52 13.98
C LEU A 12 -12.75 16.74 12.67
N LEU A 13 -11.98 15.66 12.60
CA LEU A 13 -12.08 14.67 11.53
C LEU A 13 -13.08 13.58 11.92
N PRO A 14 -13.73 12.91 10.96
CA PRO A 14 -14.63 11.79 11.25
C PRO A 14 -13.93 10.72 12.09
N ASN A 15 -14.60 10.27 13.16
CA ASN A 15 -14.11 9.22 14.08
C ASN A 15 -12.78 9.54 14.81
N MET A 16 -12.39 10.82 14.90
CA MET A 16 -11.20 11.23 15.64
C MET A 16 -11.59 12.20 16.76
N GLU A 17 -10.81 12.19 17.82
CA GLU A 17 -10.90 13.21 18.86
C GLU A 17 -10.39 14.56 18.35
N ARG A 18 -10.82 15.64 19.02
CA ARG A 18 -10.33 16.99 18.70
C ARG A 18 -8.82 17.03 18.91
N MET A 19 -8.09 17.50 17.90
CA MET A 19 -6.65 17.66 17.97
C MET A 19 -6.25 19.14 18.02
N GLU A 20 -5.11 19.43 18.66
CA GLU A 20 -4.49 20.75 18.56
C GLU A 20 -3.99 21.02 17.14
N PRO A 21 -4.18 22.24 16.61
CA PRO A 21 -3.66 22.63 15.31
C PRO A 21 -2.15 22.40 15.19
N PHE A 22 -1.68 21.93 14.05
CA PHE A 22 -0.27 21.70 13.80
C PHE A 22 0.13 21.99 12.35
N ASN A 23 1.44 22.12 12.11
CA ASN A 23 1.99 22.45 10.81
C ASN A 23 1.94 21.26 9.87
N VAL A 24 1.53 21.53 8.64
CA VAL A 24 1.39 20.57 7.54
C VAL A 24 2.28 21.02 6.38
N ILE A 25 3.12 20.13 5.86
CA ILE A 25 3.82 20.36 4.60
C ILE A 25 2.95 19.78 3.49
N TYR A 26 2.57 20.63 2.53
CA TYR A 26 1.76 20.25 1.37
C TYR A 26 2.57 20.45 0.09
N GLN A 27 3.05 19.35 -0.48
CA GLN A 27 3.87 19.38 -1.67
C GLN A 27 3.07 18.91 -2.89
N THR A 28 2.99 19.74 -3.92
CA THR A 28 2.30 19.44 -5.17
C THR A 28 3.10 19.93 -6.38
N ALA A 29 3.05 19.15 -7.46
CA ALA A 29 3.71 19.48 -8.73
C ALA A 29 2.72 19.71 -9.89
N GLU A 30 1.43 19.44 -9.68
CA GLU A 30 0.42 19.58 -10.74
C GLU A 30 -0.36 20.88 -10.64
N ASP A 31 -0.62 21.34 -9.44
CA ASP A 31 -1.42 22.54 -9.17
C ASP A 31 -0.53 23.73 -8.81
N GLY A 32 -0.78 24.88 -9.38
CA GLY A 32 -0.12 26.14 -9.01
C GLY A 32 -0.43 26.51 -7.56
N LEU A 33 0.62 26.80 -6.78
CA LEU A 33 0.47 27.10 -5.34
C LEU A 33 -0.38 28.33 -5.08
N GLY A 34 -0.20 29.39 -5.88
CA GLY A 34 -0.87 30.66 -5.68
C GLY A 34 -2.30 30.75 -6.23
N ASP A 35 -2.52 30.14 -7.37
CA ASP A 35 -3.75 30.26 -8.15
C ASP A 35 -4.74 29.11 -7.93
N THR A 36 -4.27 27.94 -7.53
CA THR A 36 -5.12 26.77 -7.34
C THR A 36 -5.10 26.25 -5.91
N VAL A 37 -3.93 25.96 -5.35
CA VAL A 37 -3.82 25.33 -4.02
C VAL A 37 -4.27 26.25 -2.91
N LYS A 38 -3.75 27.48 -2.88
CA LYS A 38 -4.06 28.44 -1.85
C LYS A 38 -5.56 28.78 -1.75
N PRO A 39 -6.27 29.11 -2.87
CA PRO A 39 -7.72 29.33 -2.84
C PRO A 39 -8.51 28.13 -2.31
N ARG A 40 -8.16 26.91 -2.72
CA ARG A 40 -8.84 25.69 -2.26
C ARG A 40 -8.59 25.39 -0.78
N LEU A 41 -7.39 25.70 -0.27
CA LEU A 41 -7.09 25.59 1.16
C LEU A 41 -7.89 26.58 1.98
N ILE A 42 -8.02 27.84 1.51
CA ILE A 42 -8.87 28.86 2.13
C ILE A 42 -10.33 28.41 2.17
N GLU A 43 -10.87 27.92 1.05
CA GLU A 43 -12.24 27.41 0.96
C GLU A 43 -12.48 26.23 1.93
N ALA A 44 -11.50 25.34 2.06
CA ALA A 44 -11.53 24.25 3.03
C ALA A 44 -11.39 24.72 4.49
N GLY A 45 -11.02 25.98 4.70
CA GLY A 45 -10.83 26.62 6.02
C GLY A 45 -9.54 26.20 6.71
N ALA A 46 -8.45 26.10 5.94
CA ALA A 46 -7.11 25.90 6.46
C ALA A 46 -6.59 27.17 7.15
N ASP A 47 -5.77 26.97 8.18
CA ASP A 47 -4.87 28.01 8.68
C ASP A 47 -3.62 28.02 7.79
N LEU A 48 -3.49 29.03 6.93
CA LEU A 48 -2.43 29.13 5.95
C LEU A 48 -1.05 29.34 6.58
N ASP A 49 -0.96 29.92 7.76
CA ASP A 49 0.30 30.12 8.47
C ASP A 49 0.91 28.79 8.94
N ARG A 50 0.10 27.73 8.93
CA ARG A 50 0.51 26.35 9.26
C ARG A 50 0.63 25.42 8.04
N VAL A 51 0.35 25.93 6.83
CA VAL A 51 0.56 25.19 5.59
C VAL A 51 1.89 25.62 4.99
N LEU A 52 2.82 24.70 4.94
CA LEU A 52 4.18 24.91 4.48
C LEU A 52 4.41 24.20 3.15
N VAL A 53 5.31 24.74 2.35
CA VAL A 53 5.76 24.16 1.09
C VAL A 53 7.27 24.14 1.07
N ILE A 54 7.87 23.05 0.59
CA ILE A 54 9.31 23.01 0.37
C ILE A 54 9.59 23.65 -0.99
N ASP A 55 10.44 24.66 -1.02
CA ASP A 55 10.82 25.33 -2.26
C ASP A 55 11.66 24.38 -3.12
N ASP A 56 11.18 24.11 -4.32
CA ASP A 56 11.82 23.26 -5.34
C ASP A 56 12.04 23.99 -6.66
N SER A 57 11.97 25.33 -6.66
CA SER A 57 12.15 26.17 -7.84
C SER A 57 13.52 26.03 -8.49
N ASP A 58 14.58 25.91 -7.69
CA ASP A 58 15.95 25.77 -8.18
C ASP A 58 16.35 24.33 -8.49
N VAL A 59 15.91 23.39 -7.65
CA VAL A 59 16.21 21.96 -7.77
C VAL A 59 14.97 21.16 -7.47
N GLN A 60 14.49 20.44 -8.48
CA GLN A 60 13.32 19.57 -8.33
C GLN A 60 13.49 18.62 -7.16
N GLN A 61 12.51 18.63 -6.27
CA GLN A 61 12.49 17.76 -5.11
C GLN A 61 12.17 16.33 -5.50
N THR A 62 12.82 15.36 -4.85
CA THR A 62 12.47 13.94 -4.94
C THR A 62 12.10 13.39 -3.57
N LEU A 63 11.47 12.21 -3.55
CA LEU A 63 11.12 11.51 -2.29
C LEU A 63 12.35 11.08 -1.48
N SER A 64 13.53 11.03 -2.10
CA SER A 64 14.79 10.69 -1.45
C SER A 64 15.55 11.92 -0.95
N ASP A 65 14.97 13.12 -1.09
CA ASP A 65 15.62 14.37 -0.74
C ASP A 65 15.64 14.58 0.77
N GLU A 66 16.77 15.03 1.29
CA GLU A 66 16.94 15.31 2.72
C GLU A 66 16.18 16.56 3.17
N ARG A 67 15.81 17.44 2.23
CA ARG A 67 15.00 18.62 2.50
C ARG A 67 13.65 18.25 3.14
N ILE A 68 13.09 17.07 2.85
CA ILE A 68 11.84 16.62 3.48
C ILE A 68 12.03 16.48 4.99
N GLU A 69 13.03 15.71 5.41
CA GLU A 69 13.33 15.50 6.84
C GLU A 69 13.69 16.80 7.54
N LYS A 70 14.52 17.62 6.91
CA LYS A 70 14.92 18.94 7.40
C LYS A 70 13.72 19.85 7.60
N ALA A 71 12.83 19.96 6.60
CA ALA A 71 11.63 20.78 6.68
C ALA A 71 10.67 20.31 7.80
N ILE A 72 10.52 19.00 7.99
CA ILE A 72 9.72 18.43 9.09
C ILE A 72 10.28 18.91 10.45
N ILE A 73 11.57 18.76 10.66
CA ILE A 73 12.23 19.09 11.94
C ILE A 73 12.20 20.59 12.20
N GLU A 74 12.61 21.41 11.24
CA GLU A 74 12.71 22.85 11.39
C GLU A 74 11.37 23.53 11.65
N ASN A 75 10.30 22.96 11.07
CA ASN A 75 8.97 23.53 11.20
C ASN A 75 8.07 22.76 12.16
N ASN A 76 8.58 21.76 12.85
CA ASN A 76 7.81 20.90 13.73
C ASN A 76 6.50 20.39 13.04
N ALA A 77 6.62 19.99 11.77
CA ALA A 77 5.48 19.51 11.00
C ALA A 77 5.10 18.09 11.43
N ARG A 78 3.80 17.81 11.53
CA ARG A 78 3.30 16.50 11.94
C ARG A 78 2.64 15.72 10.80
N LEU A 79 2.45 16.36 9.65
CA LEU A 79 1.93 15.74 8.45
C LEU A 79 2.65 16.30 7.22
N VAL A 80 3.10 15.41 6.35
CA VAL A 80 3.55 15.73 4.99
C VAL A 80 2.56 15.13 4.01
N ILE A 81 2.09 15.91 3.06
CA ILE A 81 1.22 15.46 1.96
C ILE A 81 1.99 15.68 0.67
N ILE A 82 2.13 14.63 -0.14
CA ILE A 82 2.78 14.68 -1.46
C ILE A 82 1.78 14.26 -2.52
N ASP A 83 1.49 15.18 -3.47
CA ASP A 83 0.40 15.08 -4.44
C ASP A 83 0.80 15.60 -5.84
N PRO A 84 0.97 14.73 -6.84
CA PRO A 84 1.01 13.28 -6.76
C PRO A 84 2.42 12.74 -6.52
N ILE A 85 2.50 11.54 -5.97
CA ILE A 85 3.78 10.85 -5.72
C ILE A 85 4.62 10.69 -6.97
N GLN A 86 3.98 10.51 -8.13
CA GLN A 86 4.64 10.28 -9.42
C GLN A 86 5.62 11.40 -9.79
N ALA A 87 5.27 12.63 -9.47
CA ALA A 87 6.09 13.79 -9.77
C ALA A 87 7.40 13.87 -8.95
N TYR A 88 7.46 13.14 -7.84
CA TYR A 88 8.56 13.19 -6.87
C TYR A 88 9.41 11.91 -6.80
N LEU A 89 9.17 10.92 -7.66
CA LEU A 89 9.96 9.67 -7.66
C LEU A 89 11.40 9.89 -8.18
N GLY A 90 11.61 10.87 -9.06
CA GLY A 90 12.87 11.09 -9.76
C GLY A 90 12.89 10.44 -11.15
N ALA A 91 13.69 11.02 -12.06
CA ALA A 91 13.70 10.64 -13.47
C ALA A 91 14.20 9.21 -13.74
N ASP A 92 15.04 8.69 -12.86
CA ASP A 92 15.68 7.37 -13.00
C ASP A 92 14.90 6.24 -12.33
N VAL A 93 13.73 6.53 -11.75
CA VAL A 93 12.92 5.57 -11.00
C VAL A 93 11.70 5.13 -11.81
N ASP A 94 11.69 3.87 -12.21
CA ASP A 94 10.49 3.27 -12.81
C ASP A 94 9.53 2.82 -11.70
N MET A 95 8.42 3.57 -11.55
CA MET A 95 7.40 3.26 -10.54
C MET A 95 6.72 1.88 -10.73
N ASN A 96 6.88 1.24 -11.89
CA ASN A 96 6.39 -0.12 -12.13
C ASN A 96 7.35 -1.20 -11.60
N ARG A 97 8.54 -0.80 -11.18
CA ARG A 97 9.55 -1.70 -10.65
C ARG A 97 9.62 -1.61 -9.13
N ALA A 98 9.07 -2.61 -8.47
CA ALA A 98 9.02 -2.67 -7.01
C ALA A 98 10.42 -2.59 -6.35
N ASN A 99 11.46 -3.09 -6.99
CA ASN A 99 12.84 -3.02 -6.51
C ASN A 99 13.42 -1.60 -6.52
N GLU A 100 12.93 -0.71 -7.37
CA GLU A 100 13.35 0.68 -7.44
C GLU A 100 12.56 1.58 -6.47
N VAL A 101 11.27 1.32 -6.32
CA VAL A 101 10.37 2.12 -5.49
C VAL A 101 10.47 1.78 -4.00
N ARG A 102 10.64 0.48 -3.67
CA ARG A 102 10.67 0.01 -2.29
C ARG A 102 11.74 0.67 -1.40
N PRO A 103 12.99 0.88 -1.84
CA PRO A 103 14.01 1.57 -1.04
C PRO A 103 13.61 3.01 -0.70
N ILE A 104 12.94 3.72 -1.62
CA ILE A 104 12.48 5.10 -1.42
C ILE A 104 11.43 5.13 -0.31
N PHE A 105 10.43 4.24 -0.37
CA PHE A 105 9.41 4.16 0.68
C PHE A 105 9.95 3.71 2.03
N MET A 106 10.93 2.81 2.04
CA MET A 106 11.61 2.44 3.29
C MET A 106 12.31 3.65 3.93
N ARG A 107 12.98 4.48 3.13
CA ARG A 107 13.62 5.71 3.61
C ARG A 107 12.58 6.69 4.17
N LEU A 108 11.49 6.94 3.45
CA LEU A 108 10.40 7.80 3.95
C LEU A 108 9.78 7.26 5.24
N GLY A 109 9.58 5.94 5.34
CA GLY A 109 9.13 5.30 6.57
C GLY A 109 10.08 5.51 7.75
N GLN A 110 11.39 5.46 7.50
CA GLN A 110 12.40 5.79 8.53
C GLN A 110 12.36 7.26 8.94
N VAL A 111 12.17 8.19 7.98
CA VAL A 111 11.97 9.61 8.28
C VAL A 111 10.73 9.80 9.15
N ALA A 112 9.60 9.23 8.76
CA ALA A 112 8.36 9.29 9.52
C ALA A 112 8.54 8.76 10.95
N GLN A 113 9.23 7.62 11.12
CA GLN A 113 9.49 7.02 12.42
C GLN A 113 10.41 7.89 13.31
N ARG A 114 11.49 8.46 12.74
CA ARG A 114 12.44 9.30 13.49
C ARG A 114 11.82 10.63 13.92
N THR A 115 11.00 11.22 13.06
CA THR A 115 10.42 12.56 13.29
C THR A 115 9.06 12.52 14.00
N GLY A 116 8.40 11.35 14.04
CA GLY A 116 7.02 11.23 14.49
C GLY A 116 5.99 11.88 13.55
N CYS A 117 6.42 12.24 12.32
CA CYS A 117 5.59 12.88 11.32
C CYS A 117 4.88 11.84 10.45
N ALA A 118 3.58 12.00 10.22
CA ALA A 118 2.86 11.21 9.23
C ALA A 118 3.20 11.67 7.81
N ILE A 119 3.39 10.73 6.87
CA ILE A 119 3.63 11.04 5.45
C ILE A 119 2.53 10.41 4.62
N LEU A 120 1.72 11.26 3.98
CA LEU A 120 0.62 10.88 3.09
C LEU A 120 1.07 11.03 1.63
N LEU A 121 1.06 9.91 0.91
CA LEU A 121 1.41 9.87 -0.50
C LEU A 121 0.14 9.66 -1.32
N ILE A 122 -0.15 10.58 -2.23
CA ILE A 122 -1.31 10.53 -3.12
C ILE A 122 -0.84 10.09 -4.50
N GLY A 123 -1.38 8.97 -4.99
CA GLY A 123 -1.06 8.43 -6.30
C GLY A 123 -2.24 8.53 -7.26
N HIS A 124 -1.96 8.93 -8.51
CA HIS A 124 -2.95 8.84 -9.57
C HIS A 124 -2.98 7.44 -10.17
N LEU A 125 -4.18 6.88 -10.28
CA LEU A 125 -4.39 5.60 -10.94
C LEU A 125 -4.48 5.80 -12.44
N ASN A 126 -3.56 5.22 -13.21
CA ASN A 126 -3.66 5.20 -14.66
C ASN A 126 -4.88 4.38 -15.11
N LYS A 127 -5.70 4.96 -16.00
CA LYS A 127 -6.88 4.28 -16.60
C LYS A 127 -6.50 3.12 -17.55
N ALA A 128 -5.21 2.93 -17.86
CA ALA A 128 -4.74 1.81 -18.67
C ALA A 128 -4.81 0.51 -17.87
N ALA A 129 -5.15 -0.58 -18.55
CA ALA A 129 -5.41 -1.93 -18.01
C ALA A 129 -4.24 -2.62 -17.26
N GLY A 130 -3.42 -1.88 -16.55
CA GLY A 130 -2.24 -2.32 -15.80
C GLY A 130 -2.16 -1.82 -14.36
N MET A 131 -3.28 -1.44 -13.77
CA MET A 131 -3.41 -0.81 -12.45
C MET A 131 -2.82 -1.59 -11.25
N GLN A 132 -2.22 -2.74 -11.50
CA GLN A 132 -1.65 -3.61 -10.46
C GLN A 132 -0.21 -3.25 -10.06
N SER A 133 0.44 -2.29 -10.70
CA SER A 133 1.87 -2.06 -10.50
C SER A 133 2.18 -1.23 -9.25
N LEU A 134 1.43 -0.17 -8.98
CA LEU A 134 1.60 0.61 -7.75
C LEU A 134 1.20 -0.23 -6.52
N GLN A 135 0.08 -0.95 -6.61
CA GLN A 135 -0.35 -1.91 -5.58
C GLN A 135 0.67 -3.05 -5.39
N ARG A 136 1.35 -3.51 -6.45
CA ARG A 136 2.42 -4.52 -6.31
C ARG A 136 3.68 -3.96 -5.68
N GLY A 137 4.02 -2.69 -5.92
CA GLY A 137 5.18 -2.02 -5.34
C GLY A 137 5.03 -1.76 -3.84
N LEU A 138 3.81 -1.41 -3.42
CA LEU A 138 3.47 -1.12 -2.02
C LEU A 138 3.10 -2.40 -1.23
N GLY A 139 2.87 -3.54 -1.93
CA GLY A 139 2.09 -4.63 -1.38
C GLY A 139 0.63 -4.17 -1.24
N SER A 140 -0.33 -4.97 -1.66
CA SER A 140 -1.73 -4.63 -1.40
C SER A 140 -1.98 -4.72 0.12
N ILE A 141 -1.82 -3.61 0.80
CA ILE A 141 -2.28 -3.48 2.17
C ILE A 141 -3.75 -3.10 2.06
N ASP A 142 -4.62 -4.10 1.82
CA ASP A 142 -6.05 -3.95 2.05
C ASP A 142 -6.30 -3.96 3.56
N ILE A 143 -5.90 -2.96 4.28
CA ILE A 143 -6.25 -2.79 5.68
C ILE A 143 -7.61 -2.10 5.69
N THR A 144 -8.60 -2.72 6.30
CA THR A 144 -9.87 -2.05 6.58
C THR A 144 -9.64 -0.97 7.65
N ALA A 145 -10.50 0.04 7.67
CA ALA A 145 -10.43 1.07 8.71
C ALA A 145 -10.52 0.46 10.13
N ASP A 146 -11.30 -0.60 10.31
CA ASP A 146 -11.45 -1.29 11.59
C ASP A 146 -10.16 -2.02 12.01
N GLU A 147 -9.44 -2.62 11.08
CA GLU A 147 -8.14 -3.25 11.32
C GLU A 147 -7.06 -2.22 11.67
N MET A 148 -7.03 -1.06 11.00
CA MET A 148 -6.13 0.04 11.35
C MET A 148 -6.40 0.60 12.75
N LEU A 149 -7.67 0.73 13.13
CA LEU A 149 -8.08 1.31 14.41
C LEU A 149 -7.95 0.34 15.59
N SER A 150 -8.03 -0.97 15.34
CA SER A 150 -7.91 -1.99 16.38
C SER A 150 -6.48 -2.35 16.76
N GLY A 151 -5.47 -1.91 16.00
CA GLY A 151 -4.06 -2.24 16.21
C GLY A 151 -3.75 -3.73 16.06
N ILE A 152 -4.68 -4.51 15.54
CA ILE A 152 -4.49 -5.92 15.23
C ILE A 152 -3.79 -5.97 13.85
N GLU A 153 -2.55 -6.47 13.81
CA GLU A 153 -1.96 -6.86 12.53
C GLU A 153 -2.88 -7.91 11.88
N PRO A 154 -3.43 -7.62 10.69
CA PRO A 154 -4.27 -8.61 10.04
C PRO A 154 -3.41 -9.84 9.75
N GLN A 155 -3.69 -10.95 10.41
CA GLN A 155 -3.17 -12.27 10.00
C GLN A 155 -3.85 -12.60 8.67
N ARG A 156 -3.39 -11.96 7.60
CA ARG A 156 -3.90 -12.29 6.26
C ARG A 156 -3.32 -13.61 5.85
N GLU A 157 -4.19 -14.57 5.77
CA GLU A 157 -3.92 -15.80 5.04
C GLU A 157 -3.50 -15.40 3.62
N THR A 158 -2.24 -15.59 3.31
CA THR A 158 -1.77 -15.38 1.93
C THR A 158 -2.59 -16.28 1.01
N LYS A 159 -2.76 -15.89 -0.27
CA LYS A 159 -3.45 -16.76 -1.23
C LYS A 159 -2.82 -18.15 -1.30
N THR A 160 -1.53 -18.28 -0.99
CA THR A 160 -0.83 -19.56 -0.85
C THR A 160 -1.32 -20.32 0.39
N GLN A 161 -1.54 -19.65 1.51
CA GLN A 161 -2.11 -20.30 2.71
C GLN A 161 -3.56 -20.72 2.45
N GLN A 162 -4.39 -19.87 1.87
CA GLN A 162 -5.75 -20.24 1.45
C GLN A 162 -5.78 -21.43 0.50
N ALA A 163 -4.80 -21.53 -0.41
CA ALA A 163 -4.66 -22.67 -1.30
C ALA A 163 -4.26 -23.95 -0.54
N LYS A 164 -3.35 -23.86 0.44
CA LYS A 164 -2.98 -24.99 1.30
C LYS A 164 -4.17 -25.49 2.11
N ASP A 165 -4.92 -24.58 2.74
CA ASP A 165 -6.07 -24.91 3.57
C ASP A 165 -7.18 -25.54 2.72
N LEU A 166 -7.39 -25.05 1.50
CA LEU A 166 -8.30 -25.66 0.54
C LEU A 166 -7.87 -27.10 0.18
N ILE A 167 -6.58 -27.29 -0.14
CA ILE A 167 -6.05 -28.62 -0.48
C ILE A 167 -6.20 -29.57 0.72
N CYS A 168 -5.82 -29.14 1.92
CA CYS A 168 -5.98 -29.93 3.15
C CYS A 168 -7.44 -30.30 3.40
N ALA A 169 -8.37 -29.36 3.23
CA ALA A 169 -9.80 -29.60 3.42
C ALA A 169 -10.36 -30.61 2.40
N LEU A 170 -9.95 -30.53 1.13
CA LEU A 170 -10.40 -31.45 0.07
C LEU A 170 -9.85 -32.87 0.29
N LEU A 171 -8.64 -32.98 0.84
CA LEU A 171 -7.94 -34.26 1.07
C LEU A 171 -8.15 -34.83 2.47
N ALA A 172 -8.92 -34.12 3.32
CA ALA A 172 -9.18 -34.55 4.70
C ALA A 172 -9.77 -35.98 4.76
N GLY A 173 -9.30 -36.75 5.73
CA GLY A 173 -9.72 -38.15 5.92
C GLY A 173 -9.16 -39.13 4.89
N GLY A 174 -8.01 -38.80 4.28
CA GLY A 174 -7.31 -39.70 3.33
C GLY A 174 -8.00 -39.78 1.96
N LYS A 175 -8.85 -38.83 1.62
CA LYS A 175 -9.55 -38.75 0.33
C LYS A 175 -8.56 -38.59 -0.81
N GLN A 176 -8.80 -39.32 -1.91
CA GLN A 176 -8.05 -39.15 -3.15
C GLN A 176 -8.83 -38.25 -4.10
N VAL A 177 -8.22 -37.10 -4.49
CA VAL A 177 -8.84 -36.07 -5.32
C VAL A 177 -8.02 -35.83 -6.59
N LEU A 178 -8.67 -35.67 -7.72
CA LEU A 178 -8.00 -35.35 -8.99
C LEU A 178 -7.43 -33.92 -8.95
N SER A 179 -6.28 -33.73 -9.61
CA SER A 179 -5.68 -32.39 -9.73
C SER A 179 -6.64 -31.37 -10.33
N GLU A 180 -7.44 -31.78 -11.31
CA GLU A 180 -8.43 -30.95 -11.99
C GLU A 180 -9.52 -30.45 -11.03
N ASP A 181 -9.94 -31.28 -10.09
CA ASP A 181 -10.97 -30.91 -9.11
C ASP A 181 -10.41 -29.91 -8.07
N ILE A 182 -9.14 -30.09 -7.67
CA ILE A 182 -8.46 -29.12 -6.81
C ILE A 182 -8.33 -27.76 -7.52
N ASP A 183 -7.92 -27.77 -8.79
CA ASP A 183 -7.72 -26.55 -9.58
C ASP A 183 -9.06 -25.84 -9.85
N LYS A 184 -10.15 -26.60 -10.05
CA LYS A 184 -11.51 -26.07 -10.20
C LYS A 184 -12.02 -25.43 -8.91
N ALA A 185 -11.89 -26.12 -7.78
CA ALA A 185 -12.32 -25.59 -6.48
C ALA A 185 -11.52 -24.32 -6.08
N ALA A 186 -10.24 -24.27 -6.47
CA ALA A 186 -9.41 -23.09 -6.27
C ALA A 186 -9.86 -21.90 -7.14
N LEU A 187 -10.21 -22.16 -8.40
CA LEU A 187 -10.71 -21.13 -9.32
C LEU A 187 -12.03 -20.52 -8.81
N GLU A 188 -12.94 -21.34 -8.29
CA GLU A 188 -14.22 -20.92 -7.70
C GLU A 188 -14.00 -19.98 -6.49
N ARG A 189 -12.87 -20.11 -5.77
CA ARG A 189 -12.45 -19.25 -4.66
C ARG A 189 -11.53 -18.09 -5.07
N GLY A 190 -11.33 -17.86 -6.37
CA GLY A 190 -10.48 -16.80 -6.90
C GLY A 190 -8.99 -16.99 -6.60
N ILE A 191 -8.56 -18.26 -6.43
CA ILE A 191 -7.15 -18.62 -6.21
C ILE A 191 -6.50 -18.97 -7.55
N PRO A 192 -5.47 -18.25 -8.02
CA PRO A 192 -4.81 -18.53 -9.29
C PRO A 192 -4.14 -19.90 -9.32
N GLY A 193 -4.16 -20.60 -10.46
CA GLY A 193 -3.54 -21.91 -10.62
C GLY A 193 -2.02 -21.95 -10.36
N ARG A 194 -1.32 -20.81 -10.52
CA ARG A 194 0.10 -20.68 -10.11
C ARG A 194 0.22 -20.82 -8.59
N THR A 195 -0.64 -20.15 -7.83
CA THR A 195 -0.65 -20.21 -6.37
C THR A 195 -0.98 -21.62 -5.87
N VAL A 196 -1.87 -22.35 -6.55
CA VAL A 196 -2.15 -23.75 -6.24
C VAL A 196 -0.91 -24.64 -6.44
N ARG A 197 -0.15 -24.42 -7.52
CA ARG A 197 1.11 -25.15 -7.76
C ARG A 197 2.16 -24.85 -6.70
N ASP A 198 2.29 -23.59 -6.29
CA ASP A 198 3.21 -23.19 -5.23
C ASP A 198 2.78 -23.79 -3.88
N ALA A 199 1.50 -23.79 -3.54
CA ALA A 199 0.95 -24.43 -2.36
C ALA A 199 1.19 -25.97 -2.36
N LYS A 200 0.97 -26.64 -3.50
CA LYS A 200 1.29 -28.07 -3.66
C LYS A 200 2.78 -28.35 -3.41
N ARG A 201 3.66 -27.48 -3.88
CA ARG A 201 5.11 -27.61 -3.64
C ARG A 201 5.50 -27.38 -2.18
N GLU A 202 4.88 -26.40 -1.52
CA GLU A 202 5.14 -26.09 -0.12
C GLU A 202 4.58 -27.12 0.86
N LEU A 203 3.52 -27.84 0.50
CA LEU A 203 3.02 -29.00 1.27
C LEU A 203 4.00 -30.19 1.24
N GLY A 204 4.92 -30.22 0.25
CA GLY A 204 6.04 -31.15 0.21
C GLY A 204 5.62 -32.61 0.39
N ASP A 205 6.32 -33.30 1.30
CA ASP A 205 6.13 -34.74 1.56
C ASP A 205 4.79 -35.10 2.20
N ALA A 206 4.05 -34.14 2.76
CA ALA A 206 2.71 -34.36 3.28
C ALA A 206 1.68 -34.61 2.17
N LEU A 207 1.98 -34.13 0.95
CA LEU A 207 1.11 -34.27 -0.21
C LEU A 207 1.60 -35.38 -1.14
N LYS A 208 0.98 -36.52 -1.07
CA LYS A 208 1.30 -37.67 -1.96
C LYS A 208 0.57 -37.52 -3.28
N SER A 209 1.13 -38.05 -4.36
CA SER A 209 0.48 -38.08 -5.66
C SER A 209 0.85 -39.34 -6.45
N LYS A 210 -0.10 -39.80 -7.29
CA LYS A 210 0.13 -40.86 -8.29
C LYS A 210 -0.53 -40.48 -9.62
N THR A 211 0.00 -40.98 -10.69
CA THR A 211 -0.63 -40.89 -12.02
C THR A 211 -1.54 -42.07 -12.20
N VAL A 212 -2.80 -41.86 -12.59
CA VAL A 212 -3.81 -42.88 -12.93
C VAL A 212 -4.05 -42.90 -14.43
N GLU A 213 -4.90 -43.83 -14.92
CA GLU A 213 -5.22 -43.96 -16.33
C GLU A 213 -5.60 -42.60 -16.97
N GLY A 214 -5.16 -42.38 -18.24
CA GLY A 214 -5.37 -41.13 -18.95
C GLY A 214 -4.41 -39.98 -18.55
N ARG A 215 -3.27 -40.25 -17.92
CA ARG A 215 -2.28 -39.26 -17.46
C ARG A 215 -2.79 -38.26 -16.42
N LYS A 216 -3.90 -38.56 -15.72
CA LYS A 216 -4.45 -37.72 -14.66
C LYS A 216 -3.68 -37.95 -13.36
N LYS A 217 -3.41 -36.84 -12.61
CA LYS A 217 -2.79 -36.91 -11.29
C LYS A 217 -3.85 -36.90 -10.19
N VAL A 218 -3.72 -37.80 -9.24
CA VAL A 218 -4.50 -37.86 -8.02
C VAL A 218 -3.63 -37.52 -6.85
N PHE A 219 -4.14 -36.74 -5.93
CA PHE A 219 -3.48 -36.31 -4.70
C PHE A 219 -4.21 -36.83 -3.47
N TRP A 220 -3.46 -37.09 -2.39
CA TRP A 220 -3.99 -37.42 -1.05
C TRP A 220 -2.99 -36.97 0.02
N MET A 221 -3.43 -36.90 1.25
CA MET A 221 -2.59 -36.67 2.42
C MET A 221 -2.66 -37.86 3.35
N GLU A 222 -1.54 -38.24 3.99
CA GLU A 222 -1.47 -39.25 5.04
C GLU A 222 -1.74 -38.65 6.41
#